data_c63d797502a9349e9e10f4b81235f129
#
_entry.id   c63d797502a9349e9e10f4b81235f129
#
_cell.length_a   1.000
_cell.length_b   1.000
_cell.length_c   1.000
_cell.angle_alpha   90.00
_cell.angle_beta   90.00
_cell.angle_gamma   90.00
#
_symmetry.space_group_name_H-M   'P 1'
#
loop_
_entity.id
_entity.type
_entity.pdbx_description
1 polymer ?
#
loop_
_entity_poly.entity_id
_entity_poly.type
_entity_poly.pdbx_seq_one_letter_code
_entity_poly.pdbx_strand_id
1 'polypeptide(L)'
;MTIAFLSRLRTLAICAVAALVCGAGMMPARAQSIVVMVNGDPITNYDVEQRTKLNFLSTRKQQSRQEVINELIDDKVKIKEGKKYGVEPSASDVDQSFAGMGSRMRLNAEQLTKSLESQGVRPETLKSRIKAEIVWTSLVRGRYKERLIVSDKDVAAAVTAAGGDSDQQGQAFEYKMQPIVLIVSNSSNQGAMEIRQKEAEALRTRVQSCADANTIFKTTANAVIKEIVVKTSADIPPNLRKLLDDTPIGHLTPPEATKQGIQMVALCARTPTTIDTPKKREIKEQMYAKKYEATSKAYLQEVRKAAMIEYR
;
A
#
# COMPACT_ATOMS: atom_id res chain seq x y z
N MET A 1 -81.67 16.31 -13.95
CA MET A 1 -80.65 17.36 -14.13
C MET A 1 -79.50 17.24 -13.14
N THR A 2 -79.50 16.28 -12.23
CA THR A 2 -78.49 16.09 -11.14
C THR A 2 -77.33 15.16 -11.44
N ILE A 3 -77.43 14.24 -12.41
CA ILE A 3 -76.36 13.24 -12.71
C ILE A 3 -75.25 13.84 -13.53
N ALA A 4 -75.50 14.83 -14.39
CA ALA A 4 -74.46 15.45 -15.24
C ALA A 4 -73.56 16.43 -14.42
N PHE A 5 -74.01 16.91 -13.29
CA PHE A 5 -73.21 17.81 -12.44
C PHE A 5 -72.18 17.07 -11.60
N LEU A 6 -72.51 15.87 -11.13
CA LEU A 6 -71.60 15.02 -10.35
C LEU A 6 -70.45 14.43 -11.20
N SER A 7 -70.65 14.17 -12.51
CA SER A 7 -69.61 13.68 -13.38
C SER A 7 -68.54 14.74 -13.69
N ARG A 8 -68.95 16.01 -13.85
CA ARG A 8 -68.05 17.14 -14.09
C ARG A 8 -67.21 17.49 -12.86
N LEU A 9 -67.74 17.32 -11.65
CA LEU A 9 -67.03 17.53 -10.41
C LEU A 9 -65.93 16.44 -10.19
N ARG A 10 -66.21 15.17 -10.56
CA ARG A 10 -65.26 14.07 -10.47
C ARG A 10 -64.08 14.21 -11.46
N THR A 11 -64.36 14.66 -12.69
CA THR A 11 -63.32 14.90 -13.69
C THR A 11 -62.42 16.08 -13.31
N LEU A 12 -62.95 17.16 -12.76
CA LEU A 12 -62.18 18.30 -12.26
C LEU A 12 -61.30 17.93 -11.05
N ALA A 13 -61.80 17.10 -10.13
CA ALA A 13 -61.02 16.62 -8.99
C ALA A 13 -59.86 15.69 -9.41
N ILE A 14 -60.04 14.81 -10.42
CA ILE A 14 -59.01 13.96 -10.95
C ILE A 14 -57.91 14.75 -11.70
N CYS A 15 -58.30 15.77 -12.46
CA CYS A 15 -57.32 16.66 -13.12
C CYS A 15 -56.54 17.51 -12.13
N ALA A 16 -57.13 17.96 -11.03
CA ALA A 16 -56.45 18.71 -9.98
C ALA A 16 -55.41 17.84 -9.23
N VAL A 17 -55.77 16.59 -8.93
CA VAL A 17 -54.84 15.62 -8.29
C VAL A 17 -53.71 15.25 -9.23
N ALA A 18 -53.97 15.07 -10.52
CA ALA A 18 -52.92 14.78 -11.52
C ALA A 18 -51.95 15.97 -11.70
N ALA A 19 -52.44 17.21 -11.66
CA ALA A 19 -51.61 18.42 -11.71
C ALA A 19 -50.74 18.59 -10.45
N LEU A 20 -51.25 18.20 -9.27
CA LEU A 20 -50.46 18.24 -8.03
C LEU A 20 -49.33 17.18 -8.01
N VAL A 21 -49.56 16.00 -8.57
CA VAL A 21 -48.57 14.93 -8.66
C VAL A 21 -47.43 15.25 -9.68
N CYS A 22 -47.76 15.93 -10.79
CA CYS A 22 -46.76 16.39 -11.76
C CYS A 22 -45.91 17.55 -11.25
N GLY A 23 -46.42 18.38 -10.33
CA GLY A 23 -45.66 19.50 -9.74
C GLY A 23 -44.66 19.13 -8.66
N ALA A 24 -44.77 17.94 -8.05
CA ALA A 24 -43.89 17.51 -6.95
C ALA A 24 -42.57 16.87 -7.43
N GLY A 25 -42.37 16.66 -8.73
CA GLY A 25 -41.21 15.92 -9.30
C GLY A 25 -40.07 16.76 -9.84
N MET A 26 -40.14 18.09 -9.84
CA MET A 26 -39.01 18.94 -10.26
C MET A 26 -38.12 19.29 -9.08
N MET A 27 -37.43 18.30 -8.50
CA MET A 27 -36.21 18.62 -7.77
C MET A 27 -35.23 19.28 -8.77
N PRO A 28 -34.73 20.50 -8.53
CA PRO A 28 -33.73 21.07 -9.38
C PRO A 28 -32.54 20.11 -9.38
N ALA A 29 -32.26 19.48 -10.52
CA ALA A 29 -30.99 18.83 -10.74
C ALA A 29 -29.96 19.94 -10.51
N ARG A 30 -29.27 19.93 -9.37
CA ARG A 30 -28.14 20.82 -9.13
C ARG A 30 -27.12 20.48 -10.21
N ALA A 31 -27.14 21.25 -11.32
CA ALA A 31 -26.10 21.18 -12.31
C ALA A 31 -24.80 21.42 -11.57
N GLN A 32 -23.97 20.38 -11.46
CA GLN A 32 -22.66 20.49 -10.81
C GLN A 32 -21.87 21.49 -11.64
N SER A 33 -21.62 22.68 -11.11
CA SER A 33 -20.86 23.70 -11.86
C SER A 33 -19.46 23.20 -12.12
N ILE A 34 -19.07 23.21 -13.38
CA ILE A 34 -17.74 22.85 -13.83
C ILE A 34 -16.81 23.98 -13.43
N VAL A 35 -15.67 23.65 -12.86
CA VAL A 35 -14.61 24.60 -12.45
C VAL A 35 -13.50 24.64 -13.50
N VAL A 36 -13.13 23.47 -14.02
CA VAL A 36 -12.06 23.31 -15.00
C VAL A 36 -12.41 22.17 -15.96
N MET A 37 -12.08 22.35 -17.23
CA MET A 37 -12.05 21.28 -18.23
C MET A 37 -10.60 20.91 -18.51
N VAL A 38 -10.28 19.62 -18.44
CA VAL A 38 -8.92 19.12 -18.71
C VAL A 38 -8.98 18.11 -19.86
N ASN A 39 -8.47 18.48 -21.02
CA ASN A 39 -8.55 17.66 -22.25
C ASN A 39 -9.98 17.15 -22.56
N GLY A 40 -11.01 17.94 -22.24
CA GLY A 40 -12.42 17.58 -22.42
C GLY A 40 -13.06 16.89 -21.21
N ASP A 41 -12.30 16.50 -20.18
CA ASP A 41 -12.83 15.89 -18.95
C ASP A 41 -13.13 16.97 -17.90
N PRO A 42 -14.35 17.05 -17.34
CA PRO A 42 -14.70 18.09 -16.36
C PRO A 42 -14.15 17.78 -14.97
N ILE A 43 -13.83 18.86 -14.25
CA ILE A 43 -13.65 18.90 -12.80
C ILE A 43 -14.73 19.82 -12.26
N THR A 44 -15.56 19.29 -11.35
CA THR A 44 -16.71 20.02 -10.79
C THR A 44 -16.40 20.61 -9.42
N ASN A 45 -17.22 21.55 -8.95
CA ASN A 45 -17.16 22.03 -7.57
C ASN A 45 -17.27 20.89 -6.54
N TYR A 46 -18.08 19.91 -6.86
CA TYR A 46 -18.26 18.74 -6.01
C TYR A 46 -16.96 17.91 -5.89
N ASP A 47 -16.24 17.72 -6.99
CA ASP A 47 -14.95 17.01 -6.97
C ASP A 47 -13.93 17.74 -6.10
N VAL A 48 -13.91 19.09 -6.19
CA VAL A 48 -13.04 19.93 -5.37
C VAL A 48 -13.37 19.79 -3.88
N GLU A 49 -14.66 19.86 -3.51
CA GLU A 49 -15.11 19.70 -2.13
C GLU A 49 -14.75 18.32 -1.57
N GLN A 50 -15.02 17.26 -2.34
CA GLN A 50 -14.72 15.89 -1.96
C GLN A 50 -13.22 15.66 -1.77
N ARG A 51 -12.39 16.19 -2.68
CA ARG A 51 -10.92 16.09 -2.58
C ARG A 51 -10.38 16.91 -1.41
N THR A 52 -10.94 18.09 -1.13
CA THR A 52 -10.56 18.91 0.03
C THR A 52 -10.81 18.17 1.34
N LYS A 53 -11.99 17.55 1.50
CA LYS A 53 -12.29 16.72 2.68
C LYS A 53 -11.35 15.54 2.80
N LEU A 54 -11.10 14.80 1.71
CA LEU A 54 -10.19 13.67 1.68
C LEU A 54 -8.77 14.07 2.10
N ASN A 55 -8.25 15.17 1.57
CA ASN A 55 -6.92 15.67 1.88
C ASN A 55 -6.82 16.10 3.35
N PHE A 56 -7.84 16.76 3.89
CA PHE A 56 -7.89 17.11 5.31
C PHE A 56 -7.89 15.87 6.22
N LEU A 57 -8.64 14.82 5.87
CA LEU A 57 -8.63 13.57 6.63
C LEU A 57 -7.25 12.91 6.64
N SER A 58 -6.54 12.97 5.51
CA SER A 58 -5.24 12.32 5.35
C SER A 58 -4.09 13.09 6.01
N THR A 59 -4.11 14.43 5.95
CA THR A 59 -2.96 15.26 6.34
C THR A 59 -3.20 16.12 7.58
N ARG A 60 -4.47 16.31 7.97
CA ARG A 60 -4.94 17.25 8.99
C ARG A 60 -4.56 18.72 8.69
N LYS A 61 -4.15 19.00 7.44
CA LYS A 61 -3.82 20.34 6.97
C LYS A 61 -4.90 20.84 6.01
N GLN A 62 -5.25 22.11 6.16
CA GLN A 62 -6.16 22.75 5.22
C GLN A 62 -5.36 23.24 4.01
N GLN A 63 -5.70 22.73 2.84
CA GLN A 63 -5.14 23.16 1.57
C GLN A 63 -6.00 24.29 0.96
N SER A 64 -5.38 25.14 0.17
CA SER A 64 -6.12 26.14 -0.60
C SER A 64 -6.94 25.45 -1.70
N ARG A 65 -8.05 26.08 -2.08
CA ARG A 65 -8.89 25.59 -3.18
C ARG A 65 -8.08 25.39 -4.47
N GLN A 66 -7.15 26.28 -4.76
CA GLN A 66 -6.33 26.23 -5.97
C GLN A 66 -5.36 25.04 -5.95
N GLU A 67 -4.78 24.71 -4.81
CA GLU A 67 -3.96 23.50 -4.65
C GLU A 67 -4.75 22.24 -4.95
N VAL A 68 -5.97 22.14 -4.41
CA VAL A 68 -6.86 20.99 -4.65
C VAL A 68 -7.26 20.88 -6.13
N ILE A 69 -7.58 22.01 -6.77
CA ILE A 69 -7.87 22.04 -8.21
C ILE A 69 -6.65 21.56 -9.00
N ASN A 70 -5.45 22.00 -8.66
CA ASN A 70 -4.21 21.58 -9.33
C ASN A 70 -3.98 20.07 -9.19
N GLU A 71 -4.21 19.48 -8.00
CA GLU A 71 -4.13 18.03 -7.81
C GLU A 71 -5.13 17.27 -8.71
N LEU A 72 -6.36 17.76 -8.82
CA LEU A 72 -7.38 17.14 -9.68
C LEU A 72 -7.02 17.25 -11.16
N ILE A 73 -6.45 18.38 -11.58
CA ILE A 73 -5.91 18.56 -12.95
C ILE A 73 -4.80 17.53 -13.20
N ASP A 74 -3.86 17.41 -12.27
CA ASP A 74 -2.75 16.46 -12.40
C ASP A 74 -3.26 15.03 -12.50
N ASP A 75 -4.26 14.62 -11.69
CA ASP A 75 -4.87 13.31 -11.79
C ASP A 75 -5.50 13.05 -13.16
N LYS A 76 -6.24 14.03 -13.72
CA LYS A 76 -6.82 13.93 -15.08
C LYS A 76 -5.74 13.80 -16.15
N VAL A 77 -4.68 14.61 -16.05
CA VAL A 77 -3.53 14.59 -16.97
C VAL A 77 -2.82 13.23 -16.91
N LYS A 78 -2.53 12.71 -15.72
CA LYS A 78 -1.91 11.40 -15.51
C LYS A 78 -2.72 10.28 -16.16
N ILE A 79 -4.03 10.25 -15.94
CA ILE A 79 -4.93 9.22 -16.50
C ILE A 79 -4.96 9.31 -18.02
N LYS A 80 -5.08 10.53 -18.56
CA LYS A 80 -5.10 10.74 -20.01
C LYS A 80 -3.79 10.30 -20.68
N GLU A 81 -2.67 10.63 -20.05
CA GLU A 81 -1.36 10.23 -20.56
C GLU A 81 -1.18 8.71 -20.49
N GLY A 82 -1.60 8.06 -19.38
CA GLY A 82 -1.55 6.61 -19.27
C GLY A 82 -2.30 5.91 -20.39
N LYS A 83 -3.49 6.39 -20.74
CA LYS A 83 -4.30 5.85 -21.86
C LYS A 83 -3.55 5.87 -23.19
N LYS A 84 -2.74 6.90 -23.48
CA LYS A 84 -1.94 6.95 -24.71
C LYS A 84 -0.95 5.81 -24.84
N TYR A 85 -0.46 5.30 -23.70
CA TYR A 85 0.52 4.22 -23.65
C TYR A 85 -0.08 2.88 -23.21
N GLY A 86 -1.42 2.75 -23.21
CA GLY A 86 -2.12 1.51 -22.84
C GLY A 86 -2.02 1.16 -21.35
N VAL A 87 -1.70 2.13 -20.50
CA VAL A 87 -1.63 1.93 -19.04
C VAL A 87 -3.00 2.26 -18.43
N GLU A 88 -3.84 1.25 -18.32
CA GLU A 88 -5.18 1.33 -17.72
C GLU A 88 -5.35 0.24 -16.67
N PRO A 89 -5.28 0.57 -15.37
CA PRO A 89 -5.53 -0.40 -14.31
C PRO A 89 -7.00 -0.83 -14.34
N SER A 90 -7.24 -2.11 -14.10
CA SER A 90 -8.59 -2.64 -13.94
C SER A 90 -9.26 -2.10 -12.66
N ALA A 91 -10.58 -2.24 -12.57
CA ALA A 91 -11.30 -1.92 -11.34
C ALA A 91 -10.79 -2.76 -10.16
N SER A 92 -10.43 -4.03 -10.42
CA SER A 92 -9.85 -4.93 -9.40
C SER A 92 -8.52 -4.42 -8.85
N ASP A 93 -7.63 -3.86 -9.68
CA ASP A 93 -6.34 -3.32 -9.24
C ASP A 93 -6.54 -2.12 -8.30
N VAL A 94 -7.51 -1.27 -8.62
CA VAL A 94 -7.88 -0.12 -7.79
C VAL A 94 -8.48 -0.59 -6.46
N ASP A 95 -9.39 -1.56 -6.50
CA ASP A 95 -10.04 -2.12 -5.30
C ASP A 95 -9.03 -2.84 -4.39
N GLN A 96 -8.07 -3.56 -4.96
CA GLN A 96 -6.98 -4.19 -4.23
C GLN A 96 -6.10 -3.15 -3.53
N SER A 97 -5.76 -2.07 -4.24
CA SER A 97 -4.97 -0.97 -3.66
C SER A 97 -5.74 -0.23 -2.55
N PHE A 98 -7.04 -0.03 -2.74
CA PHE A 98 -7.94 0.52 -1.74
C PHE A 98 -8.02 -0.36 -0.48
N ALA A 99 -8.20 -1.67 -0.64
CA ALA A 99 -8.20 -2.63 0.46
C ALA A 99 -6.84 -2.68 1.17
N GLY A 100 -5.73 -2.64 0.42
CA GLY A 100 -4.38 -2.57 0.97
C GLY A 100 -4.13 -1.29 1.79
N MET A 101 -4.74 -0.17 1.41
CA MET A 101 -4.69 1.06 2.21
C MET A 101 -5.47 0.90 3.52
N GLY A 102 -6.66 0.30 3.47
CA GLY A 102 -7.44 -0.05 4.67
C GLY A 102 -6.65 -0.93 5.63
N SER A 103 -6.01 -1.97 5.12
CA SER A 103 -5.22 -2.91 5.93
C SER A 103 -4.08 -2.25 6.71
N ARG A 104 -3.43 -1.22 6.15
CA ARG A 104 -2.42 -0.42 6.86
C ARG A 104 -3.00 0.36 8.05
N MET A 105 -4.29 0.68 8.00
CA MET A 105 -5.04 1.33 9.07
C MET A 105 -5.79 0.32 9.96
N ARG A 106 -5.55 -0.99 9.79
CA ARG A 106 -6.24 -2.11 10.46
C ARG A 106 -7.75 -2.15 10.16
N LEU A 107 -8.15 -1.69 8.99
CA LEU A 107 -9.51 -1.72 8.48
C LEU A 107 -9.61 -2.66 7.28
N ASN A 108 -10.74 -3.34 7.10
CA ASN A 108 -11.06 -3.96 5.82
C ASN A 108 -11.65 -2.93 4.84
N ALA A 109 -11.86 -3.31 3.57
CA ALA A 109 -12.36 -2.40 2.54
C ALA A 109 -13.74 -1.81 2.87
N GLU A 110 -14.63 -2.61 3.47
CA GLU A 110 -15.96 -2.16 3.87
C GLU A 110 -15.90 -1.14 5.03
N GLN A 111 -15.06 -1.42 6.02
CA GLN A 111 -14.82 -0.51 7.14
C GLN A 111 -14.21 0.81 6.69
N LEU A 112 -13.25 0.77 5.73
CA LEU A 112 -12.68 1.98 5.14
C LEU A 112 -13.74 2.78 4.39
N THR A 113 -14.60 2.12 3.60
CA THR A 113 -15.74 2.73 2.92
C THR A 113 -16.63 3.47 3.91
N LYS A 114 -17.14 2.78 4.94
CA LYS A 114 -18.00 3.38 5.99
C LYS A 114 -17.32 4.54 6.73
N SER A 115 -16.02 4.43 6.98
CA SER A 115 -15.24 5.49 7.62
C SER A 115 -15.15 6.75 6.76
N LEU A 116 -14.96 6.62 5.45
CA LEU A 116 -14.96 7.75 4.52
C LEU A 116 -16.35 8.39 4.43
N GLU A 117 -17.40 7.59 4.26
CA GLU A 117 -18.78 8.06 4.16
C GLU A 117 -19.24 8.80 5.42
N SER A 118 -18.88 8.30 6.61
CA SER A 118 -19.18 8.97 7.88
C SER A 118 -18.53 10.34 8.02
N GLN A 119 -17.42 10.58 7.28
CA GLN A 119 -16.75 11.87 7.20
C GLN A 119 -17.22 12.71 6.00
N GLY A 120 -18.25 12.27 5.29
CA GLY A 120 -18.80 12.95 4.13
C GLY A 120 -17.90 12.91 2.89
N VAL A 121 -17.05 11.88 2.78
CA VAL A 121 -16.19 11.62 1.62
C VAL A 121 -16.68 10.37 0.91
N ARG A 122 -16.92 10.48 -0.40
CA ARG A 122 -17.26 9.32 -1.22
C ARG A 122 -16.01 8.43 -1.45
N PRO A 123 -16.16 7.12 -1.32
CA PRO A 123 -15.05 6.16 -1.57
C PRO A 123 -14.44 6.32 -2.98
N GLU A 124 -15.26 6.67 -3.98
CA GLU A 124 -14.84 6.89 -5.35
C GLU A 124 -13.81 8.02 -5.47
N THR A 125 -13.86 9.02 -4.58
CA THR A 125 -12.86 10.12 -4.55
C THR A 125 -11.46 9.57 -4.24
N LEU A 126 -11.37 8.66 -3.27
CA LEU A 126 -10.10 7.99 -2.94
C LEU A 126 -9.69 7.00 -4.04
N LYS A 127 -10.63 6.19 -4.55
CA LYS A 127 -10.38 5.25 -5.65
C LYS A 127 -9.89 5.95 -6.91
N SER A 128 -10.44 7.11 -7.24
CA SER A 128 -10.02 7.93 -8.39
C SER A 128 -8.57 8.41 -8.24
N ARG A 129 -8.18 8.87 -7.04
CA ARG A 129 -6.81 9.24 -6.71
C ARG A 129 -5.86 8.04 -6.81
N ILE A 130 -6.25 6.90 -6.26
CA ILE A 130 -5.49 5.63 -6.36
C ILE A 130 -5.28 5.25 -7.82
N LYS A 131 -6.33 5.34 -8.64
CA LYS A 131 -6.23 5.04 -10.07
C LYS A 131 -5.20 5.92 -10.77
N ALA A 132 -5.24 7.23 -10.54
CA ALA A 132 -4.29 8.18 -11.12
C ALA A 132 -2.85 7.86 -10.69
N GLU A 133 -2.64 7.47 -9.44
CA GLU A 133 -1.33 7.12 -8.89
C GLU A 133 -0.79 5.80 -9.45
N ILE A 134 -1.64 4.76 -9.59
CA ILE A 134 -1.25 3.48 -10.21
C ILE A 134 -0.82 3.73 -11.67
N VAL A 135 -1.65 4.45 -12.44
CA VAL A 135 -1.35 4.79 -13.82
C VAL A 135 -0.02 5.51 -13.93
N TRP A 136 0.16 6.55 -13.12
CA TRP A 136 1.35 7.38 -13.18
C TRP A 136 2.62 6.64 -12.77
N THR A 137 2.56 5.88 -11.69
CA THR A 137 3.69 5.08 -11.23
C THR A 137 4.12 4.04 -12.28
N SER A 138 3.16 3.35 -12.88
CA SER A 138 3.42 2.36 -13.93
C SER A 138 4.03 3.02 -15.17
N LEU A 139 3.48 4.16 -15.58
CA LEU A 139 3.95 4.90 -16.75
C LEU A 139 5.38 5.42 -16.56
N VAL A 140 5.67 6.08 -15.44
CA VAL A 140 7.02 6.61 -15.13
C VAL A 140 8.04 5.48 -15.04
N ARG A 141 7.72 4.39 -14.34
CA ARG A 141 8.62 3.24 -14.21
C ARG A 141 8.87 2.54 -15.54
N GLY A 142 7.83 2.40 -16.37
CA GLY A 142 7.97 1.78 -17.69
C GLY A 142 8.78 2.62 -18.66
N ARG A 143 8.44 3.91 -18.78
CA ARG A 143 9.02 4.81 -19.77
C ARG A 143 10.44 5.24 -19.45
N TYR A 144 10.77 5.42 -18.16
CA TYR A 144 12.04 5.94 -17.70
C TYR A 144 12.87 4.90 -16.90
N LYS A 145 12.64 3.62 -17.15
CA LYS A 145 13.31 2.52 -16.45
C LYS A 145 14.82 2.74 -16.32
N GLU A 146 15.49 3.10 -17.42
CA GLU A 146 16.95 3.27 -17.43
C GLU A 146 17.42 4.47 -16.60
N ARG A 147 16.65 5.59 -16.58
CA ARG A 147 16.97 6.76 -15.75
C ARG A 147 16.83 6.48 -14.26
N LEU A 148 15.98 5.52 -13.89
CA LEU A 148 15.71 5.15 -12.51
C LEU A 148 16.74 4.17 -11.95
N ILE A 149 17.57 3.55 -12.79
CA ILE A 149 18.62 2.63 -12.34
C ILE A 149 19.62 3.39 -11.45
N VAL A 150 19.89 2.82 -10.29
CA VAL A 150 20.95 3.23 -9.38
C VAL A 150 22.04 2.18 -9.43
N SER A 151 23.20 2.51 -9.99
CA SER A 151 24.32 1.58 -10.10
C SER A 151 25.03 1.41 -8.75
N ASP A 152 25.68 0.29 -8.56
CA ASP A 152 26.47 0.03 -7.33
C ASP A 152 27.64 1.02 -7.20
N LYS A 153 28.17 1.53 -8.34
CA LYS A 153 29.16 2.60 -8.37
C LYS A 153 28.62 3.91 -7.80
N ASP A 154 27.37 4.28 -8.17
CA ASP A 154 26.72 5.48 -7.64
C ASP A 154 26.49 5.35 -6.12
N VAL A 155 26.10 4.15 -5.67
CA VAL A 155 25.91 3.86 -4.25
C VAL A 155 27.22 3.97 -3.51
N ALA A 156 28.30 3.38 -4.03
CA ALA A 156 29.63 3.45 -3.42
C ALA A 156 30.12 4.90 -3.29
N ALA A 157 29.98 5.70 -4.34
CA ALA A 157 30.32 7.12 -4.32
C ALA A 157 29.49 7.91 -3.29
N ALA A 158 28.20 7.64 -3.18
CA ALA A 158 27.32 8.30 -2.20
C ALA A 158 27.66 7.91 -0.76
N VAL A 159 28.05 6.66 -0.53
CA VAL A 159 28.52 6.16 0.77
C VAL A 159 29.78 6.91 1.20
N THR A 160 30.76 7.03 0.31
CA THR A 160 32.03 7.75 0.56
C THR A 160 31.75 9.25 0.84
N ALA A 161 30.88 9.88 0.05
CA ALA A 161 30.50 11.28 0.24
C ALA A 161 29.79 11.56 1.57
N ALA A 162 29.09 10.58 2.12
CA ALA A 162 28.43 10.67 3.43
C ALA A 162 29.37 10.48 4.62
N GLY A 163 30.69 10.49 4.40
CA GLY A 163 31.70 10.34 5.46
C GLY A 163 31.82 8.91 5.99
N GLY A 164 31.30 7.95 5.26
CA GLY A 164 31.44 6.53 5.58
C GLY A 164 32.79 6.02 5.11
N ASP A 165 33.72 5.85 6.04
CA ASP A 165 34.92 5.03 5.80
C ASP A 165 34.47 3.61 5.46
N SER A 166 35.04 3.03 4.40
CA SER A 166 34.71 1.68 3.92
C SER A 166 34.84 0.59 4.98
N ASP A 167 35.61 0.84 6.03
CA ASP A 167 35.91 -0.12 7.10
C ASP A 167 35.05 0.04 8.37
N GLN A 168 34.36 1.20 8.57
CA GLN A 168 33.47 1.42 9.73
C GLN A 168 31.99 1.23 9.46
N GLN A 169 31.60 0.88 8.23
CA GLN A 169 30.21 0.60 7.89
C GLN A 169 29.85 -0.80 8.39
N GLY A 170 29.29 -0.85 9.58
CA GLY A 170 28.87 -2.00 10.34
C GLY A 170 28.97 -3.32 9.57
N GLN A 171 29.79 -4.23 10.06
CA GLN A 171 30.00 -5.53 9.41
C GLN A 171 28.65 -6.09 9.01
N ALA A 172 28.40 -6.15 7.71
CA ALA A 172 27.27 -6.91 7.20
C ALA A 172 27.65 -8.38 7.18
N PHE A 173 26.67 -9.21 7.39
CA PHE A 173 26.86 -10.64 7.39
C PHE A 173 25.94 -11.29 6.37
N GLU A 174 26.40 -12.35 5.79
CA GLU A 174 25.57 -13.34 5.13
C GLU A 174 25.26 -14.45 6.14
N TYR A 175 23.98 -14.73 6.33
CA TYR A 175 23.48 -15.73 7.26
C TYR A 175 22.96 -16.93 6.49
N LYS A 176 23.55 -18.09 6.72
CA LYS A 176 23.00 -19.38 6.31
C LYS A 176 22.13 -19.90 7.43
N MET A 177 20.84 -19.98 7.22
CA MET A 177 19.87 -20.26 8.27
C MET A 177 18.78 -21.21 7.81
N GLN A 178 18.22 -21.97 8.77
CA GLN A 178 17.16 -22.93 8.52
C GLN A 178 15.98 -22.67 9.46
N PRO A 179 14.84 -22.20 8.94
CA PRO A 179 13.66 -21.99 9.76
C PRO A 179 13.00 -23.32 10.15
N ILE A 180 12.58 -23.40 11.41
CA ILE A 180 11.90 -24.55 11.99
C ILE A 180 10.61 -24.06 12.65
N VAL A 181 9.50 -24.74 12.40
CA VAL A 181 8.20 -24.37 12.96
C VAL A 181 7.61 -25.58 13.69
N LEU A 182 7.32 -25.41 14.95
CA LEU A 182 6.51 -26.36 15.72
C LEU A 182 5.03 -25.97 15.58
N ILE A 183 4.29 -26.73 14.78
CA ILE A 183 2.89 -26.41 14.46
C ILE A 183 2.02 -26.57 15.71
N VAL A 184 1.11 -25.62 15.90
CA VAL A 184 0.02 -25.68 16.89
C VAL A 184 -1.30 -25.70 16.13
N SER A 185 -2.02 -26.82 16.19
CA SER A 185 -3.26 -27.03 15.42
C SER A 185 -4.36 -26.02 15.75
N ASN A 186 -4.32 -25.40 16.91
CA ASN A 186 -5.20 -24.32 17.31
C ASN A 186 -4.37 -23.21 17.97
N SER A 187 -3.75 -22.38 17.16
CA SER A 187 -2.91 -21.27 17.63
C SER A 187 -3.67 -20.18 18.40
N SER A 188 -5.00 -20.21 18.40
CA SER A 188 -5.85 -19.35 19.24
C SER A 188 -5.96 -19.86 20.69
N ASN A 189 -5.53 -21.09 20.97
CA ASN A 189 -5.51 -21.64 22.32
C ASN A 189 -4.18 -21.26 23.01
N GLN A 190 -4.24 -20.32 23.93
CA GLN A 190 -3.08 -19.81 24.65
C GLN A 190 -2.34 -20.92 25.43
N GLY A 191 -3.07 -21.83 26.08
CA GLY A 191 -2.45 -22.94 26.80
C GLY A 191 -1.67 -23.91 25.90
N ALA A 192 -2.18 -24.19 24.69
CA ALA A 192 -1.48 -25.01 23.71
C ALA A 192 -0.20 -24.33 23.21
N MET A 193 -0.25 -23.02 23.02
CA MET A 193 0.93 -22.22 22.62
C MET A 193 2.01 -22.21 23.71
N GLU A 194 1.63 -22.05 24.99
CA GLU A 194 2.57 -22.05 26.12
C GLU A 194 3.25 -23.41 26.30
N ILE A 195 2.51 -24.51 26.19
CA ILE A 195 3.08 -25.88 26.25
C ILE A 195 4.09 -26.06 25.12
N ARG A 196 3.72 -25.63 23.91
CA ARG A 196 4.58 -25.79 22.73
C ARG A 196 5.82 -24.88 22.81
N GLN A 197 5.71 -23.73 23.42
CA GLN A 197 6.84 -22.83 23.64
C GLN A 197 7.84 -23.43 24.65
N LYS A 198 7.37 -24.05 25.70
CA LYS A 198 8.24 -24.76 26.66
C LYS A 198 8.95 -25.97 26.02
N GLU A 199 8.25 -26.71 25.17
CA GLU A 199 8.86 -27.79 24.40
C GLU A 199 9.92 -27.27 23.42
N ALA A 200 9.62 -26.17 22.71
CA ALA A 200 10.56 -25.52 21.81
C ALA A 200 11.85 -25.10 22.56
N GLU A 201 11.73 -24.51 23.74
CA GLU A 201 12.89 -24.11 24.55
C GLU A 201 13.69 -25.34 25.03
N ALA A 202 13.05 -26.42 25.43
CA ALA A 202 13.73 -27.64 25.80
C ALA A 202 14.46 -28.29 24.61
N LEU A 203 13.86 -28.26 23.42
CA LEU A 203 14.51 -28.75 22.19
C LEU A 203 15.68 -27.84 21.75
N ARG A 204 15.52 -26.54 21.91
CA ARG A 204 16.54 -25.54 21.58
C ARG A 204 17.86 -25.81 22.31
N THR A 205 17.83 -26.13 23.59
CA THR A 205 19.04 -26.39 24.39
C THR A 205 19.81 -27.64 23.96
N ARG A 206 19.17 -28.55 23.24
CA ARG A 206 19.75 -29.81 22.77
C ARG A 206 20.45 -29.66 21.42
N VAL A 207 20.22 -28.57 20.69
CA VAL A 207 20.78 -28.36 19.36
C VAL A 207 22.11 -27.63 19.47
N GLN A 208 23.17 -28.25 18.99
CA GLN A 208 24.53 -27.72 18.96
C GLN A 208 25.05 -27.53 17.52
N SER A 209 24.31 -28.07 16.54
CA SER A 209 24.63 -27.94 15.12
C SER A 209 23.38 -27.97 14.26
N CYS A 210 23.46 -27.49 13.01
CA CYS A 210 22.35 -27.64 12.06
C CYS A 210 22.03 -29.10 11.70
N ALA A 211 23.00 -29.99 11.83
CA ALA A 211 22.78 -31.43 11.66
C ALA A 211 21.93 -31.99 12.80
N ASP A 212 22.22 -31.59 14.05
CA ASP A 212 21.41 -31.97 15.22
C ASP A 212 19.99 -31.43 15.09
N ALA A 213 19.85 -30.17 14.64
CA ALA A 213 18.52 -29.60 14.38
C ALA A 213 17.70 -30.48 13.43
N ASN A 214 18.30 -30.89 12.31
CA ASN A 214 17.63 -31.77 11.36
C ASN A 214 17.27 -33.13 11.99
N THR A 215 18.15 -33.73 12.76
CA THR A 215 17.91 -35.04 13.40
C THR A 215 16.82 -34.94 14.44
N ILE A 216 16.89 -33.98 15.34
CA ILE A 216 15.94 -33.78 16.42
C ILE A 216 14.54 -33.45 15.89
N PHE A 217 14.44 -32.47 15.00
CA PHE A 217 13.13 -32.00 14.53
C PHE A 217 12.48 -32.90 13.50
N LYS A 218 13.23 -33.76 12.78
CA LYS A 218 12.62 -34.83 11.96
C LYS A 218 11.86 -35.85 12.78
N THR A 219 12.25 -36.10 14.03
CA THR A 219 11.56 -37.03 14.94
C THR A 219 10.56 -36.37 15.88
N THR A 220 10.51 -35.03 15.89
CA THR A 220 9.58 -34.26 16.72
C THR A 220 8.20 -34.18 16.05
N ALA A 221 7.16 -34.56 16.76
CA ALA A 221 5.79 -34.52 16.26
C ALA A 221 5.36 -33.10 15.92
N ASN A 222 4.71 -32.95 14.77
CA ASN A 222 4.22 -31.63 14.26
C ASN A 222 5.33 -30.57 14.13
N ALA A 223 6.56 -30.95 13.86
CA ALA A 223 7.64 -30.05 13.48
C ALA A 223 7.78 -30.01 11.96
N VAL A 224 7.96 -28.81 11.42
CA VAL A 224 8.27 -28.57 10.01
C VAL A 224 9.63 -27.91 9.91
N ILE A 225 10.54 -28.55 9.22
CA ILE A 225 11.86 -28.04 8.91
C ILE A 225 11.77 -27.47 7.49
N LYS A 226 12.05 -26.19 7.33
CA LYS A 226 12.11 -25.54 6.01
C LYS A 226 13.48 -25.71 5.40
N GLU A 227 13.58 -25.43 4.12
CA GLU A 227 14.86 -25.44 3.41
C GLU A 227 15.83 -24.40 3.99
N ILE A 228 17.13 -24.69 3.86
CA ILE A 228 18.18 -23.76 4.23
C ILE A 228 18.12 -22.57 3.28
N VAL A 229 18.11 -21.37 3.83
CA VAL A 229 18.16 -20.12 3.09
C VAL A 229 19.42 -19.34 3.44
N VAL A 230 19.95 -18.63 2.44
CA VAL A 230 21.07 -17.72 2.61
C VAL A 230 20.53 -16.30 2.41
N LYS A 231 20.76 -15.42 3.37
CA LYS A 231 20.31 -14.01 3.31
C LYS A 231 21.38 -13.09 3.85
N THR A 232 21.48 -11.89 3.26
CA THR A 232 22.35 -10.83 3.78
C THR A 232 21.67 -10.09 4.94
N SER A 233 22.46 -9.39 5.75
CA SER A 233 21.96 -8.50 6.82
C SER A 233 20.91 -7.50 6.32
N ALA A 234 20.96 -7.13 5.04
CA ALA A 234 20.03 -6.20 4.43
C ALA A 234 18.65 -6.82 4.12
N ASP A 235 18.59 -8.15 3.92
CA ASP A 235 17.35 -8.90 3.63
C ASP A 235 16.61 -9.38 4.86
N ILE A 236 17.21 -9.20 6.04
CA ILE A 236 16.68 -9.70 7.29
C ILE A 236 16.07 -8.54 8.10
N PRO A 237 14.81 -8.68 8.58
CA PRO A 237 14.21 -7.69 9.46
C PRO A 237 15.10 -7.39 10.70
N PRO A 238 15.17 -6.14 11.17
CA PRO A 238 16.07 -5.74 12.26
C PRO A 238 15.94 -6.59 13.53
N ASN A 239 14.71 -6.96 13.91
CA ASN A 239 14.46 -7.81 15.09
C ASN A 239 15.06 -9.19 14.93
N LEU A 240 14.84 -9.85 13.79
CA LEU A 240 15.39 -11.17 13.53
C LEU A 240 16.92 -11.11 13.39
N ARG A 241 17.45 -10.06 12.77
CA ARG A 241 18.91 -9.87 12.66
C ARG A 241 19.56 -9.80 14.04
N LYS A 242 18.99 -9.00 14.97
CA LYS A 242 19.50 -8.93 16.35
C LYS A 242 19.50 -10.30 17.02
N LEU A 243 18.44 -11.08 16.88
CA LEU A 243 18.36 -12.43 17.42
C LEU A 243 19.43 -13.36 16.82
N LEU A 244 19.69 -13.25 15.50
CA LEU A 244 20.73 -14.03 14.82
C LEU A 244 22.14 -13.60 15.23
N ASP A 245 22.36 -12.31 15.48
CA ASP A 245 23.66 -11.79 15.97
C ASP A 245 23.97 -12.28 17.37
N ASP A 246 22.96 -12.39 18.22
CA ASP A 246 23.05 -12.89 19.61
C ASP A 246 23.10 -14.44 19.68
N THR A 247 22.79 -15.14 18.56
CA THR A 247 22.74 -16.61 18.51
C THR A 247 24.09 -17.17 18.06
N PRO A 248 24.71 -18.10 18.80
CA PRO A 248 25.93 -18.78 18.35
C PRO A 248 25.68 -19.61 17.09
N ILE A 249 26.69 -19.73 16.24
CA ILE A 249 26.62 -20.60 15.04
C ILE A 249 26.37 -22.06 15.49
N GLY A 250 25.47 -22.73 14.80
CA GLY A 250 25.01 -24.10 15.12
C GLY A 250 23.80 -24.15 16.04
N HIS A 251 23.44 -23.05 16.69
CA HIS A 251 22.33 -23.00 17.66
C HIS A 251 21.04 -22.41 17.06
N LEU A 252 19.96 -22.53 17.83
CA LEU A 252 18.64 -21.97 17.49
C LEU A 252 18.41 -20.61 18.14
N THR A 253 17.73 -19.72 17.42
CA THR A 253 17.15 -18.50 18.01
C THR A 253 16.15 -18.86 19.11
N PRO A 254 15.85 -17.94 20.04
CA PRO A 254 14.72 -18.09 20.95
C PRO A 254 13.41 -18.40 20.21
N PRO A 255 12.51 -19.19 20.80
CA PRO A 255 11.23 -19.53 20.19
C PRO A 255 10.30 -18.30 20.12
N GLU A 256 9.75 -18.03 18.95
CA GLU A 256 8.83 -16.93 18.69
C GLU A 256 7.44 -17.46 18.32
N ALA A 257 6.40 -16.92 18.95
CA ALA A 257 5.02 -17.27 18.66
C ALA A 257 4.56 -16.63 17.34
N THR A 258 4.04 -17.43 16.42
CA THR A 258 3.50 -17.01 15.12
C THR A 258 2.08 -17.53 14.93
N LYS A 259 1.42 -17.11 13.85
CA LYS A 259 0.08 -17.63 13.48
C LYS A 259 0.08 -19.15 13.19
N GLN A 260 1.22 -19.72 12.84
CA GLN A 260 1.36 -21.13 12.48
C GLN A 260 1.83 -22.02 13.66
N GLY A 261 2.26 -21.41 14.75
CA GLY A 261 2.84 -22.09 15.89
C GLY A 261 4.11 -21.40 16.39
N ILE A 262 5.02 -22.15 16.98
CA ILE A 262 6.29 -21.63 17.51
C ILE A 262 7.38 -21.77 16.46
N GLN A 263 7.99 -20.67 16.11
CA GLN A 263 9.08 -20.60 15.13
C GLN A 263 10.42 -20.40 15.82
N MET A 264 11.44 -21.08 15.33
CA MET A 264 12.86 -20.91 15.65
C MET A 264 13.67 -20.91 14.35
N VAL A 265 14.88 -20.37 14.39
CA VAL A 265 15.78 -20.36 13.25
C VAL A 265 17.12 -20.96 13.68
N ALA A 266 17.58 -22.01 13.00
CA ALA A 266 18.91 -22.54 13.17
C ALA A 266 19.91 -21.68 12.40
N LEU A 267 20.91 -21.14 13.08
CA LEU A 267 21.99 -20.35 12.46
C LEU A 267 23.13 -21.31 12.06
N CYS A 268 23.19 -21.68 10.78
CA CYS A 268 24.16 -22.63 10.29
C CYS A 268 25.54 -22.02 9.98
N ALA A 269 25.56 -20.78 9.52
CA ALA A 269 26.78 -20.03 9.30
C ALA A 269 26.51 -18.53 9.33
N ARG A 270 27.52 -17.73 9.67
CA ARG A 270 27.52 -16.27 9.60
C ARG A 270 28.88 -15.82 9.04
N THR A 271 28.87 -15.28 7.82
CA THR A 271 30.07 -14.87 7.10
C THR A 271 30.08 -13.36 6.89
N PRO A 272 31.13 -12.62 7.24
CA PRO A 272 31.22 -11.19 6.95
C PRO A 272 31.08 -10.91 5.45
N THR A 273 30.36 -9.87 5.10
CA THR A 273 30.19 -9.42 3.71
C THR A 273 30.18 -7.90 3.61
N THR A 274 30.69 -7.36 2.53
CA THR A 274 30.63 -5.94 2.19
C THR A 274 29.76 -5.67 0.97
N ILE A 275 29.23 -6.72 0.34
CA ILE A 275 28.53 -6.62 -0.95
C ILE A 275 27.19 -5.91 -0.79
N ASP A 276 26.37 -6.35 0.17
CA ASP A 276 25.02 -5.80 0.39
C ASP A 276 24.80 -5.50 1.87
N THR A 277 25.17 -4.28 2.27
CA THR A 277 24.97 -3.81 3.63
C THR A 277 23.63 -3.08 3.75
N PRO A 278 22.96 -3.08 4.94
CA PRO A 278 21.74 -2.31 5.18
C PRO A 278 21.90 -0.83 4.80
N LYS A 279 23.07 -0.25 5.06
CA LYS A 279 23.37 1.15 4.71
C LYS A 279 23.44 1.38 3.21
N LYS A 280 24.10 0.48 2.45
CA LYS A 280 24.11 0.56 0.98
C LYS A 280 22.70 0.46 0.40
N ARG A 281 21.87 -0.43 0.94
CA ARG A 281 20.47 -0.58 0.51
C ARG A 281 19.65 0.67 0.81
N GLU A 282 19.76 1.23 2.01
CA GLU A 282 19.10 2.48 2.39
C GLU A 282 19.48 3.63 1.42
N ILE A 283 20.77 3.78 1.14
CA ILE A 283 21.27 4.81 0.22
C ILE A 283 20.74 4.55 -1.19
N LYS A 284 20.75 3.29 -1.66
CA LYS A 284 20.21 2.92 -2.98
C LYS A 284 18.72 3.26 -3.10
N GLU A 285 17.92 2.97 -2.08
CA GLU A 285 16.49 3.32 -2.02
C GLU A 285 16.27 4.84 -2.01
N GLN A 286 17.05 5.58 -1.23
CA GLN A 286 16.99 7.05 -1.20
C GLN A 286 17.35 7.66 -2.55
N MET A 287 18.39 7.16 -3.20
CA MET A 287 18.79 7.61 -4.53
C MET A 287 17.74 7.28 -5.59
N TYR A 288 17.15 6.08 -5.52
CA TYR A 288 16.05 5.70 -6.40
C TYR A 288 14.84 6.61 -6.20
N ALA A 289 14.44 6.87 -4.95
CA ALA A 289 13.33 7.76 -4.63
C ALA A 289 13.56 9.18 -5.18
N LYS A 290 14.76 9.75 -5.02
CA LYS A 290 15.13 11.06 -5.58
C LYS A 290 15.08 11.07 -7.10
N LYS A 291 15.65 10.05 -7.77
CA LYS A 291 15.59 9.92 -9.24
C LYS A 291 14.14 9.80 -9.72
N TYR A 292 13.33 9.00 -9.03
CA TYR A 292 11.91 8.83 -9.36
C TYR A 292 11.15 10.14 -9.19
N GLU A 293 11.29 10.83 -8.07
CA GLU A 293 10.61 12.10 -7.80
C GLU A 293 10.96 13.16 -8.86
N ALA A 294 12.26 13.35 -9.13
CA ALA A 294 12.71 14.31 -10.13
C ALA A 294 12.19 13.98 -11.54
N THR A 295 12.25 12.71 -11.95
CA THR A 295 11.78 12.25 -13.25
C THR A 295 10.27 12.38 -13.37
N SER A 296 9.54 11.96 -12.35
CA SER A 296 8.09 12.04 -12.26
C SER A 296 7.60 13.48 -12.34
N LYS A 297 8.22 14.40 -11.57
CA LYS A 297 7.89 15.81 -11.56
C LYS A 297 8.16 16.47 -12.91
N ALA A 298 9.32 16.24 -13.51
CA ALA A 298 9.67 16.79 -14.81
C ALA A 298 8.69 16.31 -15.90
N TYR A 299 8.39 15.03 -15.92
CA TYR A 299 7.47 14.46 -16.89
C TYR A 299 6.03 14.97 -16.68
N LEU A 300 5.56 15.08 -15.45
CA LEU A 300 4.23 15.64 -15.16
C LEU A 300 4.13 17.10 -15.64
N GLN A 301 5.16 17.89 -15.45
CA GLN A 301 5.21 19.29 -15.95
C GLN A 301 5.16 19.34 -17.47
N GLU A 302 5.86 18.45 -18.16
CA GLU A 302 5.84 18.33 -19.62
C GLU A 302 4.43 18.01 -20.12
N VAL A 303 3.82 16.96 -19.58
CA VAL A 303 2.48 16.51 -19.99
C VAL A 303 1.41 17.55 -19.66
N ARG A 304 1.53 18.21 -18.51
CA ARG A 304 0.62 19.28 -18.10
C ARG A 304 0.69 20.49 -19.01
N LYS A 305 1.87 20.89 -19.49
CA LYS A 305 2.03 21.97 -20.47
C LYS A 305 1.38 21.65 -21.81
N ALA A 306 1.35 20.37 -22.19
CA ALA A 306 0.71 19.92 -23.42
C ALA A 306 -0.81 19.69 -23.27
N ALA A 307 -1.35 19.74 -22.07
CA ALA A 307 -2.77 19.53 -21.79
C ALA A 307 -3.58 20.81 -22.05
N MET A 308 -4.78 20.64 -22.62
CA MET A 308 -5.76 21.71 -22.74
C MET A 308 -6.50 21.88 -21.40
N ILE A 309 -6.26 23.00 -20.72
CA ILE A 309 -6.83 23.31 -19.40
C ILE A 309 -7.63 24.61 -19.51
N GLU A 310 -8.96 24.52 -19.35
CA GLU A 310 -9.88 25.64 -19.46
C GLU A 310 -10.58 25.86 -18.11
N TYR A 311 -10.36 26.99 -17.47
CA TYR A 311 -11.06 27.42 -16.27
C TYR A 311 -12.43 28.01 -16.62
N ARG A 312 -13.46 27.69 -15.84
CA ARG A 312 -14.86 28.13 -16.05
C ARG A 312 -15.32 29.05 -14.92
#